data_f8aadb9db1d6fedb308865f656898684
#
_entry.id   f8aadb9db1d6fedb308865f656898684
#
_cell.length_a   1.000
_cell.length_b   1.000
_cell.length_c   1.000
_cell.angle_alpha   90.00
_cell.angle_beta   90.00
_cell.angle_gamma   90.00
#
_symmetry.space_group_name_H-M   'P 1'
#
loop_
_entity.id
_entity.type
_entity.pdbx_description
1 polymer ?
#
loop_
_entity_poly.entity_id
_entity_poly.type
_entity_poly.pdbx_seq_one_letter_code
_entity_poly.pdbx_strand_id
1 'polypeptide(L)'
;SSIAETFTYTIIALGSLAKLPKVIYDGTLARDDDGDQIYELLSDLFLNNWNEVPAAETWSGYDPTITWANAENLGLGEIDRPGVYEIIARGSDPDTVYNIASLIADSAFGVLYEDNEGRIGYADALHRQNYLANNGYTEISANTAFGAGLKVLTRGADVRNDIILNYGNNFGSQKSAIDLDSIATFGYRGETINTVLHDATDAQAVANRFISLRSYPRALFDSITFPLTNSAIDDADRDALLGIFIGQPMRITDLPVQIAPTQQFEGYVEGWRWSTRFNELFLTINLSPIEFSQVALEWEQVSASEAWNTLSGTLTWENAIGAVA
;
A
#
# COMPACT_ATOMS: atom_id res chain seq x y z
N SER A 1 20.27 10.57 -52.40
CA SER A 1 20.26 10.06 -51.03
C SER A 1 18.99 10.50 -50.37
N SER A 2 18.07 9.58 -50.12
CA SER A 2 16.87 9.84 -49.36
C SER A 2 17.27 9.88 -47.88
N ILE A 3 17.05 11.03 -47.24
CA ILE A 3 17.12 11.14 -45.76
C ILE A 3 15.88 10.39 -45.28
N ALA A 4 16.09 9.30 -44.55
CA ALA A 4 15.01 8.62 -43.85
C ALA A 4 14.56 9.54 -42.71
N GLU A 5 13.40 10.13 -42.81
CA GLU A 5 12.80 10.86 -41.73
C GLU A 5 12.38 9.83 -40.66
N THR A 6 12.96 9.93 -39.45
CA THR A 6 12.60 9.11 -38.30
C THR A 6 11.51 9.85 -37.53
N PHE A 7 10.28 9.32 -37.54
CA PHE A 7 9.20 9.82 -36.71
C PHE A 7 9.22 9.11 -35.36
N THR A 8 9.26 9.88 -34.30
CA THR A 8 9.16 9.37 -32.92
C THR A 8 7.78 9.70 -32.40
N TYR A 9 7.06 8.68 -31.93
CA TYR A 9 5.77 8.84 -31.27
C TYR A 9 5.93 8.51 -29.80
N THR A 10 5.39 9.38 -28.94
CA THR A 10 5.25 9.10 -27.51
C THR A 10 3.81 8.71 -27.24
N ILE A 11 3.60 7.51 -26.73
CA ILE A 11 2.30 7.01 -26.30
C ILE A 11 2.28 7.02 -24.78
N ILE A 12 1.29 7.71 -24.22
CA ILE A 12 1.03 7.71 -22.77
C ILE A 12 -0.29 6.98 -22.56
N ALA A 13 -0.21 5.82 -21.90
CA ALA A 13 -1.38 5.08 -21.43
C ALA A 13 -1.59 5.40 -19.95
N LEU A 14 -2.81 5.72 -19.57
CA LEU A 14 -3.20 5.99 -18.19
C LEU A 14 -4.21 4.94 -17.77
N GLY A 15 -4.03 4.40 -16.57
CA GLY A 15 -4.96 3.47 -15.96
C GLY A 15 -6.26 4.13 -15.47
N SER A 16 -7.19 3.31 -15.00
CA SER A 16 -8.51 3.74 -14.52
C SER A 16 -8.41 4.69 -13.33
N LEU A 17 -7.47 4.44 -12.42
CA LEU A 17 -7.23 5.27 -11.25
C LEU A 17 -6.88 6.72 -11.63
N ALA A 18 -6.15 6.94 -12.71
CA ALA A 18 -5.77 8.26 -13.20
C ALA A 18 -6.95 9.06 -13.80
N LYS A 19 -8.13 8.45 -13.93
CA LYS A 19 -9.35 9.13 -14.39
C LYS A 19 -10.16 9.71 -13.23
N LEU A 20 -10.07 9.12 -12.03
CA LEU A 20 -10.80 9.57 -10.84
C LEU A 20 -10.63 11.06 -10.52
N PRO A 21 -9.44 11.69 -10.69
CA PRO A 21 -9.28 13.14 -10.47
C PRO A 21 -10.07 14.03 -11.42
N LYS A 22 -10.61 13.48 -12.51
CA LYS A 22 -11.39 14.23 -13.52
C LYS A 22 -12.90 14.17 -13.30
N VAL A 23 -13.32 13.33 -12.36
CA VAL A 23 -14.75 13.12 -12.06
C VAL A 23 -15.09 13.85 -10.78
N ILE A 24 -16.10 14.72 -10.86
CA ILE A 24 -16.65 15.44 -9.71
C ILE A 24 -17.80 14.64 -9.14
N TYR A 25 -17.80 14.49 -7.83
CA TYR A 25 -18.86 13.88 -7.05
C TYR A 25 -19.47 14.94 -6.11
N ASP A 26 -20.76 15.15 -6.20
CA ASP A 26 -21.55 16.07 -5.38
C ASP A 26 -22.62 15.36 -4.55
N GLY A 27 -22.56 14.01 -4.50
CA GLY A 27 -23.41 13.18 -3.66
C GLY A 27 -23.01 13.20 -2.19
N THR A 28 -23.88 12.67 -1.35
CA THR A 28 -23.64 12.47 0.09
C THR A 28 -23.25 11.03 0.34
N LEU A 29 -22.37 10.80 1.33
CA LEU A 29 -22.08 9.47 1.86
C LEU A 29 -22.55 9.41 3.32
N ALA A 30 -23.20 8.32 3.69
CA ALA A 30 -23.58 8.08 5.08
C ALA A 30 -22.33 7.90 5.95
N ARG A 31 -22.47 8.07 7.27
CA ARG A 31 -21.46 7.61 8.22
C ARG A 31 -21.42 6.10 8.18
N ASP A 32 -20.27 5.54 7.87
CA ASP A 32 -20.07 4.10 7.75
C ASP A 32 -18.57 3.77 7.86
N ASP A 33 -18.21 2.50 7.79
CA ASP A 33 -16.82 2.07 7.75
C ASP A 33 -16.14 2.46 6.42
N ASP A 34 -14.83 2.58 6.45
CA ASP A 34 -14.01 3.08 5.33
C ASP A 34 -14.24 2.30 4.03
N GLY A 35 -14.27 0.97 4.09
CA GLY A 35 -14.51 0.13 2.91
C GLY A 35 -15.92 0.27 2.36
N ASP A 36 -16.93 0.39 3.21
CA ASP A 36 -18.33 0.58 2.78
C ASP A 36 -18.52 1.95 2.12
N GLN A 37 -17.93 3.02 2.66
CA GLN A 37 -17.97 4.35 2.01
C GLN A 37 -17.24 4.38 0.67
N ILE A 38 -16.06 3.75 0.57
CA ILE A 38 -15.34 3.62 -0.72
C ILE A 38 -16.18 2.84 -1.73
N TYR A 39 -16.80 1.74 -1.30
CA TYR A 39 -17.67 0.95 -2.16
C TYR A 39 -18.86 1.74 -2.66
N GLU A 40 -19.56 2.46 -1.78
CA GLU A 40 -20.72 3.31 -2.15
C GLU A 40 -20.28 4.37 -3.18
N LEU A 41 -19.18 5.09 -2.91
CA LEU A 41 -18.65 6.12 -3.79
C LEU A 41 -18.32 5.59 -5.19
N LEU A 42 -17.61 4.47 -5.26
CA LEU A 42 -17.18 3.90 -6.53
C LEU A 42 -18.32 3.19 -7.27
N SER A 43 -19.22 2.51 -6.56
CA SER A 43 -20.39 1.87 -7.14
C SER A 43 -21.34 2.87 -7.77
N ASP A 44 -21.61 3.99 -7.11
CA ASP A 44 -22.41 5.08 -7.65
C ASP A 44 -21.82 5.63 -8.94
N LEU A 45 -20.49 5.81 -8.96
CA LEU A 45 -19.78 6.27 -10.14
C LEU A 45 -19.90 5.29 -11.31
N PHE A 46 -19.70 4.00 -11.08
CA PHE A 46 -19.72 2.96 -12.12
C PHE A 46 -21.13 2.67 -12.63
N LEU A 47 -22.12 2.68 -11.75
CA LEU A 47 -23.50 2.36 -12.12
C LEU A 47 -24.20 3.53 -12.83
N ASN A 48 -23.86 4.76 -12.48
CA ASN A 48 -24.68 5.90 -12.88
C ASN A 48 -24.12 6.73 -14.03
N ASN A 49 -22.83 6.88 -14.25
CA ASN A 49 -22.35 7.84 -15.24
C ASN A 49 -20.96 7.61 -15.84
N TRP A 50 -20.23 6.59 -15.49
CA TRP A 50 -18.88 6.45 -16.01
C TRP A 50 -18.82 5.62 -17.30
N ASN A 51 -19.10 6.27 -18.43
CA ASN A 51 -19.02 5.66 -19.75
C ASN A 51 -17.58 5.37 -20.23
N GLU A 52 -16.56 5.74 -19.44
CA GLU A 52 -15.15 5.56 -19.81
C GLU A 52 -14.50 4.32 -19.19
N VAL A 53 -15.19 3.66 -18.27
CA VAL A 53 -14.70 2.39 -17.71
C VAL A 53 -14.93 1.28 -18.74
N PRO A 54 -13.95 0.37 -18.94
CA PRO A 54 -14.15 -0.78 -19.81
C PRO A 54 -15.43 -1.54 -19.45
N ALA A 55 -16.10 -2.09 -20.46
CA ALA A 55 -17.26 -2.93 -20.22
C ALA A 55 -16.90 -4.12 -19.32
N ALA A 56 -17.87 -4.61 -18.56
CA ALA A 56 -17.67 -5.71 -17.61
C ALA A 56 -17.07 -6.97 -18.28
N GLU A 57 -17.37 -7.20 -19.55
CA GLU A 57 -16.83 -8.31 -20.34
C GLU A 57 -15.30 -8.24 -20.50
N THR A 58 -14.72 -7.04 -20.48
CA THR A 58 -13.27 -6.82 -20.57
C THR A 58 -12.55 -7.31 -19.32
N TRP A 59 -13.29 -7.48 -18.23
CA TRP A 59 -12.78 -7.89 -16.92
C TRP A 59 -13.19 -9.30 -16.52
N SER A 60 -13.72 -10.07 -17.46
CA SER A 60 -14.18 -11.45 -17.23
C SER A 60 -13.06 -12.43 -16.90
N GLY A 61 -11.82 -12.08 -17.19
CA GLY A 61 -10.65 -12.91 -16.89
C GLY A 61 -10.09 -12.75 -15.46
N TYR A 62 -10.83 -12.12 -14.57
CA TYR A 62 -10.41 -11.95 -13.18
C TYR A 62 -10.16 -13.29 -12.49
N ASP A 63 -8.94 -13.47 -12.00
CA ASP A 63 -8.55 -14.64 -11.22
C ASP A 63 -8.29 -14.21 -9.75
N PRO A 64 -9.18 -14.60 -8.81
CA PRO A 64 -9.05 -14.22 -7.40
C PRO A 64 -7.84 -14.86 -6.72
N THR A 65 -7.16 -15.82 -7.36
CA THR A 65 -5.94 -16.43 -6.81
C THR A 65 -4.68 -15.63 -7.12
N ILE A 66 -4.73 -14.77 -8.13
CA ILE A 66 -3.59 -13.96 -8.59
C ILE A 66 -3.68 -12.53 -8.04
N THR A 67 -4.89 -12.00 -7.93
CA THR A 67 -5.16 -10.68 -7.37
C THR A 67 -5.74 -10.80 -5.97
N TRP A 68 -5.94 -9.68 -5.31
CA TRP A 68 -6.63 -9.65 -4.04
C TRP A 68 -8.08 -10.03 -4.27
N ALA A 69 -8.49 -11.10 -3.67
CA ALA A 69 -9.76 -11.82 -3.63
C ALA A 69 -10.93 -11.36 -4.55
N ASN A 70 -12.15 -11.58 -4.19
CA ASN A 70 -13.32 -11.52 -5.08
C ASN A 70 -13.78 -10.10 -5.41
N ALA A 71 -13.88 -9.76 -6.70
CA ALA A 71 -14.57 -8.54 -7.11
C ALA A 71 -16.08 -8.65 -6.81
N GLU A 72 -16.60 -7.73 -6.03
CA GLU A 72 -18.02 -7.66 -5.71
C GLU A 72 -18.85 -7.10 -6.86
N ASN A 73 -18.24 -6.25 -7.68
CA ASN A 73 -18.85 -5.67 -8.87
C ASN A 73 -17.90 -5.88 -10.05
N LEU A 74 -18.44 -6.27 -11.20
CA LEU A 74 -17.65 -6.53 -12.41
C LEU A 74 -16.84 -5.32 -12.89
N GLY A 75 -17.21 -4.11 -12.48
CA GLY A 75 -16.47 -2.88 -12.78
C GLY A 75 -15.42 -2.50 -11.75
N LEU A 76 -15.37 -3.19 -10.62
CA LEU A 76 -14.45 -2.92 -9.52
C LEU A 76 -13.47 -4.08 -9.35
N GLY A 77 -12.31 -3.77 -8.80
CA GLY A 77 -11.42 -4.74 -8.17
C GLY A 77 -11.98 -5.19 -6.82
N GLU A 78 -11.17 -5.82 -6.02
CA GLU A 78 -11.55 -6.13 -4.66
C GLU A 78 -11.69 -4.85 -3.83
N ILE A 79 -12.72 -4.78 -3.02
CA ILE A 79 -12.89 -3.73 -2.02
C ILE A 79 -13.16 -4.42 -0.69
N ASP A 80 -12.26 -4.23 0.27
CA ASP A 80 -12.43 -4.77 1.61
C ASP A 80 -13.60 -4.09 2.32
N ARG A 81 -14.52 -4.90 2.82
CA ARG A 81 -15.75 -4.45 3.47
C ARG A 81 -16.03 -5.26 4.73
N PRO A 82 -16.52 -4.60 5.78
CA PRO A 82 -16.89 -3.17 5.88
C PRO A 82 -15.69 -2.22 5.96
N GLY A 83 -14.49 -2.71 6.20
CA GLY A 83 -13.28 -1.95 6.53
C GLY A 83 -12.95 -2.02 8.01
N VAL A 84 -12.04 -1.16 8.48
CA VAL A 84 -11.51 -1.19 9.86
C VAL A 84 -11.96 0.00 10.70
N TYR A 85 -12.14 1.18 10.08
CA TYR A 85 -12.35 2.43 10.80
C TYR A 85 -13.62 3.15 10.36
N GLU A 86 -14.40 3.61 11.34
CA GLU A 86 -15.61 4.38 11.06
C GLU A 86 -15.28 5.79 10.58
N ILE A 87 -15.87 6.18 9.46
CA ILE A 87 -15.68 7.46 8.77
C ILE A 87 -16.91 8.35 8.94
N ILE A 88 -16.71 9.66 9.09
CA ILE A 88 -17.82 10.62 9.19
C ILE A 88 -18.68 10.61 7.93
N ALA A 89 -19.93 11.02 8.10
CA ALA A 89 -20.81 11.31 6.96
C ALA A 89 -20.25 12.48 6.14
N ARG A 90 -20.29 12.35 4.83
CA ARG A 90 -19.94 13.42 3.89
C ARG A 90 -21.19 14.15 3.41
N GLY A 91 -21.12 15.49 3.40
CA GLY A 91 -22.12 16.33 2.75
C GLY A 91 -21.96 16.37 1.21
N SER A 92 -22.81 17.13 0.56
CA SER A 92 -22.85 17.28 -0.92
C SER A 92 -21.88 18.31 -1.47
N ASP A 93 -20.81 18.66 -0.77
CA ASP A 93 -19.81 19.59 -1.28
C ASP A 93 -19.06 18.96 -2.46
N PRO A 94 -19.04 19.62 -3.65
CA PRO A 94 -18.40 19.03 -4.82
C PRO A 94 -16.89 18.86 -4.63
N ASP A 95 -16.38 17.64 -4.88
CA ASP A 95 -14.95 17.34 -4.93
C ASP A 95 -14.71 16.20 -5.93
N THR A 96 -13.44 15.96 -6.29
CA THR A 96 -13.11 14.84 -7.16
C THR A 96 -13.26 13.52 -6.43
N VAL A 97 -13.68 12.48 -7.15
CA VAL A 97 -13.78 11.12 -6.61
C VAL A 97 -12.43 10.68 -6.03
N TYR A 98 -11.33 11.04 -6.69
CA TYR A 98 -9.99 10.73 -6.20
C TYR A 98 -9.69 11.36 -4.84
N ASN A 99 -9.99 12.64 -4.67
CA ASN A 99 -9.74 13.34 -3.40
C ASN A 99 -10.56 12.73 -2.27
N ILE A 100 -11.84 12.43 -2.53
CA ILE A 100 -12.72 11.82 -1.54
C ILE A 100 -12.21 10.43 -1.15
N ALA A 101 -11.98 9.57 -2.14
CA ALA A 101 -11.49 8.21 -1.90
C ALA A 101 -10.11 8.19 -1.22
N SER A 102 -9.18 9.04 -1.66
CA SER A 102 -7.84 9.13 -1.05
C SER A 102 -7.90 9.65 0.38
N LEU A 103 -8.77 10.63 0.68
CA LEU A 103 -8.91 11.15 2.04
C LEU A 103 -9.47 10.08 3.00
N ILE A 104 -10.42 9.25 2.55
CA ILE A 104 -10.93 8.10 3.32
C ILE A 104 -9.80 7.09 3.53
N ALA A 105 -9.14 6.66 2.45
CA ALA A 105 -8.05 5.68 2.50
C ALA A 105 -6.91 6.15 3.41
N ASP A 106 -6.42 7.39 3.24
CA ASP A 106 -5.34 7.95 4.05
C ASP A 106 -5.72 8.06 5.54
N SER A 107 -7.00 8.35 5.84
CA SER A 107 -7.50 8.42 7.21
C SER A 107 -7.52 7.06 7.89
N ALA A 108 -7.79 6.00 7.14
CA ALA A 108 -7.95 4.64 7.63
C ALA A 108 -6.72 3.74 7.43
N PHE A 109 -5.57 4.28 6.99
CA PHE A 109 -4.40 3.49 6.56
C PHE A 109 -4.69 2.48 5.44
N GLY A 110 -5.75 2.70 4.70
CA GLY A 110 -6.09 1.91 3.53
C GLY A 110 -5.30 2.32 2.30
N VAL A 111 -5.37 1.51 1.26
CA VAL A 111 -4.69 1.74 -0.02
C VAL A 111 -5.69 1.62 -1.16
N LEU A 112 -5.86 2.74 -1.89
CA LEU A 112 -6.57 2.72 -3.16
C LEU A 112 -5.60 2.30 -4.25
N TYR A 113 -5.92 1.28 -5.04
CA TYR A 113 -5.02 0.72 -6.04
C TYR A 113 -5.74 0.39 -7.35
N GLU A 114 -4.96 0.13 -8.37
CA GLU A 114 -5.42 -0.43 -9.64
C GLU A 114 -4.80 -1.81 -9.81
N ASP A 115 -5.62 -2.82 -10.09
CA ASP A 115 -5.14 -4.17 -10.31
C ASP A 115 -4.54 -4.34 -11.72
N ASN A 116 -3.98 -5.52 -11.98
CA ASN A 116 -3.33 -5.83 -13.26
C ASN A 116 -4.28 -5.82 -14.46
N GLU A 117 -5.59 -5.80 -14.23
CA GLU A 117 -6.62 -5.75 -15.25
C GLU A 117 -7.26 -4.36 -15.39
N GLY A 118 -6.75 -3.38 -14.66
CA GLY A 118 -7.19 -1.99 -14.72
C GLY A 118 -8.45 -1.70 -13.90
N ARG A 119 -8.81 -2.57 -12.93
CA ARG A 119 -9.91 -2.34 -12.01
C ARG A 119 -9.44 -1.58 -10.79
N ILE A 120 -10.30 -0.74 -10.23
CA ILE A 120 -10.01 0.02 -9.02
C ILE A 120 -10.42 -0.80 -7.81
N GLY A 121 -9.48 -1.04 -6.92
CA GLY A 121 -9.67 -1.75 -5.67
C GLY A 121 -9.33 -0.90 -4.45
N TYR A 122 -9.75 -1.37 -3.29
CA TYR A 122 -9.43 -0.79 -2.01
C TYR A 122 -9.03 -1.88 -1.02
N ALA A 123 -7.85 -1.72 -0.45
CA ALA A 123 -7.34 -2.55 0.62
C ALA A 123 -7.39 -1.78 1.94
N ASP A 124 -8.05 -2.32 2.95
CA ASP A 124 -8.10 -1.73 4.28
C ASP A 124 -6.76 -1.86 5.04
N ALA A 125 -6.71 -1.35 6.25
CA ALA A 125 -5.51 -1.37 7.07
C ALA A 125 -5.00 -2.78 7.42
N LEU A 126 -5.86 -3.80 7.39
CA LEU A 126 -5.53 -5.18 7.74
C LEU A 126 -5.26 -6.07 6.53
N HIS A 127 -5.64 -5.65 5.32
CA HIS A 127 -5.59 -6.48 4.12
C HIS A 127 -4.22 -7.12 3.89
N ARG A 128 -3.18 -6.29 3.86
CA ARG A 128 -1.80 -6.75 3.57
C ARG A 128 -1.30 -7.77 4.60
N GLN A 129 -1.63 -7.54 5.87
CA GLN A 129 -1.27 -8.45 6.95
C GLN A 129 -2.00 -9.79 6.83
N ASN A 130 -3.31 -9.74 6.57
CA ASN A 130 -4.12 -10.94 6.37
C ASN A 130 -3.69 -11.72 5.13
N TYR A 131 -3.38 -11.02 4.04
CA TYR A 131 -2.87 -11.65 2.83
C TYR A 131 -1.54 -12.38 3.09
N LEU A 132 -0.60 -11.72 3.78
CA LEU A 132 0.68 -12.32 4.14
C LEU A 132 0.51 -13.56 5.03
N ALA A 133 -0.36 -13.50 6.04
CA ALA A 133 -0.63 -14.61 6.94
C ALA A 133 -1.19 -15.84 6.19
N ASN A 134 -2.00 -15.62 5.16
CA ASN A 134 -2.63 -16.69 4.40
C ASN A 134 -1.74 -17.25 3.27
N ASN A 135 -0.91 -16.43 2.64
CA ASN A 135 -0.19 -16.76 1.41
C ASN A 135 1.34 -16.81 1.58
N GLY A 136 1.88 -16.22 2.65
CA GLY A 136 3.32 -16.13 2.83
C GLY A 136 4.00 -15.12 1.91
N TYR A 137 5.32 -15.20 1.83
CA TYR A 137 6.15 -14.33 0.98
C TYR A 137 6.44 -14.96 -0.37
N THR A 138 6.53 -14.12 -1.40
CA THR A 138 7.26 -14.45 -2.61
C THR A 138 8.74 -14.17 -2.37
N GLU A 139 9.57 -15.22 -2.38
CA GLU A 139 11.00 -15.12 -2.10
C GLU A 139 11.79 -15.01 -3.42
N ILE A 140 12.65 -14.00 -3.52
CA ILE A 140 13.52 -13.76 -4.68
C ILE A 140 14.93 -13.46 -4.20
N SER A 141 15.94 -14.10 -4.77
CA SER A 141 17.35 -13.84 -4.45
C SER A 141 17.87 -12.54 -5.09
N ALA A 142 18.52 -11.70 -4.28
CA ALA A 142 19.20 -10.49 -4.77
C ALA A 142 20.43 -10.81 -5.66
N ASN A 143 20.93 -12.03 -5.64
CA ASN A 143 22.08 -12.45 -6.48
C ASN A 143 21.75 -12.38 -7.98
N THR A 144 20.49 -12.45 -8.35
CA THR A 144 20.02 -12.34 -9.73
C THR A 144 19.69 -10.90 -10.14
N ALA A 145 19.68 -9.97 -9.17
CA ALA A 145 19.39 -8.57 -9.40
C ALA A 145 20.59 -7.81 -9.99
N PHE A 146 20.32 -6.65 -10.53
CA PHE A 146 21.32 -5.75 -11.03
C PHE A 146 21.95 -4.98 -9.85
N GLY A 147 23.24 -5.17 -9.58
CA GLY A 147 23.92 -4.60 -8.42
C GLY A 147 23.85 -3.06 -8.34
N ALA A 148 23.78 -2.37 -9.48
CA ALA A 148 23.60 -0.93 -9.55
C ALA A 148 22.17 -0.46 -9.24
N GLY A 149 21.20 -1.37 -9.23
CA GLY A 149 19.78 -1.09 -8.95
C GLY A 149 19.40 -1.28 -7.49
N LEU A 150 20.34 -1.72 -6.65
CA LEU A 150 20.09 -1.95 -5.23
C LEU A 150 20.37 -0.65 -4.47
N LYS A 151 19.33 -0.08 -3.88
CA LYS A 151 19.43 1.20 -3.19
C LYS A 151 18.69 1.16 -1.85
N VAL A 152 19.42 1.36 -0.78
CA VAL A 152 18.87 1.53 0.58
C VAL A 152 19.07 2.97 1.00
N LEU A 153 18.01 3.56 1.53
CA LEU A 153 17.99 4.93 2.03
C LEU A 153 17.58 4.94 3.49
N THR A 154 18.32 5.68 4.30
CA THR A 154 17.88 6.03 5.66
C THR A 154 17.56 7.53 5.67
N ARG A 155 16.29 7.86 5.85
CA ARG A 155 15.81 9.24 5.79
C ARG A 155 15.53 9.77 7.20
N GLY A 156 16.52 10.42 7.80
CA GLY A 156 16.31 11.12 9.06
C GLY A 156 15.33 12.31 9.00
N ALA A 157 15.08 12.83 7.79
CA ALA A 157 14.11 13.91 7.59
C ALA A 157 12.64 13.44 7.73
N ASP A 158 12.39 12.14 7.61
CA ASP A 158 11.04 11.56 7.69
C ASP A 158 10.59 11.28 9.14
N VAL A 159 11.48 11.52 10.12
CA VAL A 159 11.13 11.36 11.55
C VAL A 159 10.02 12.32 11.93
N ARG A 160 9.00 11.79 12.59
CA ARG A 160 7.90 12.50 13.25
C ARG A 160 7.72 11.94 14.64
N ASN A 161 7.85 12.78 15.64
CA ASN A 161 7.84 12.35 17.05
C ASN A 161 6.79 13.07 17.91
N ASP A 162 5.99 13.93 17.30
CA ASP A 162 4.79 14.53 17.87
C ASP A 162 3.74 14.64 16.80
N ILE A 163 2.64 13.90 16.93
CA ILE A 163 1.53 13.87 15.99
C ILE A 163 0.30 14.47 16.65
N ILE A 164 -0.29 15.46 15.98
CA ILE A 164 -1.61 15.99 16.29
C ILE A 164 -2.55 15.53 15.19
N LEU A 165 -3.52 14.69 15.53
CA LEU A 165 -4.50 14.16 14.60
C LEU A 165 -5.84 14.83 14.82
N ASN A 166 -6.30 15.56 13.81
CA ASN A 166 -7.62 16.17 13.77
C ASN A 166 -8.63 15.17 13.17
N TYR A 167 -9.80 15.06 13.79
CA TYR A 167 -10.84 14.12 13.35
C TYR A 167 -12.25 14.70 13.59
N GLY A 168 -13.27 13.96 13.15
CA GLY A 168 -14.66 14.35 13.29
C GLY A 168 -15.09 15.46 12.35
N ASN A 169 -16.33 15.91 12.49
CA ASN A 169 -16.91 16.93 11.62
C ASN A 169 -16.09 18.21 11.64
N ASN A 170 -15.74 18.71 10.46
CA ASN A 170 -14.91 19.90 10.27
C ASN A 170 -13.57 19.86 11.02
N PHE A 171 -13.01 18.68 11.26
CA PHE A 171 -11.78 18.50 12.03
C PHE A 171 -11.83 19.14 13.43
N GLY A 172 -13.02 19.15 14.03
CA GLY A 172 -13.29 19.89 15.28
C GLY A 172 -12.78 19.21 16.55
N SER A 173 -12.29 17.96 16.46
CA SER A 173 -11.75 17.18 17.56
C SER A 173 -10.30 16.82 17.31
N GLN A 174 -9.53 16.58 18.38
CA GLN A 174 -8.10 16.28 18.27
C GLN A 174 -7.71 15.10 19.17
N LYS A 175 -6.75 14.32 18.68
CA LYS A 175 -5.95 13.36 19.44
C LYS A 175 -4.48 13.63 19.19
N SER A 176 -3.64 13.20 20.12
CA SER A 176 -2.19 13.36 19.97
C SER A 176 -1.44 12.13 20.45
N ALA A 177 -0.28 11.92 19.85
CA ALA A 177 0.69 10.94 20.29
C ALA A 177 2.09 11.56 20.22
N ILE A 178 2.94 11.26 21.21
CA ILE A 178 4.28 11.83 21.33
C ILE A 178 5.27 10.77 21.78
N ASP A 179 6.49 10.84 21.24
CA ASP A 179 7.62 9.98 21.60
C ASP A 179 8.75 10.87 22.16
N LEU A 180 8.86 10.91 23.50
CA LEU A 180 9.83 11.74 24.19
C LEU A 180 11.28 11.28 24.00
N ASP A 181 11.51 9.98 23.84
CA ASP A 181 12.85 9.41 23.63
C ASP A 181 13.36 9.76 22.23
N SER A 182 12.48 9.71 21.25
CA SER A 182 12.78 10.20 19.90
C SER A 182 13.08 11.69 19.88
N ILE A 183 12.31 12.50 20.62
CA ILE A 183 12.57 13.95 20.73
C ILE A 183 13.94 14.20 21.36
N ALA A 184 14.30 13.47 22.40
CA ALA A 184 15.60 13.60 23.05
C ALA A 184 16.76 13.25 22.10
N THR A 185 16.53 12.30 21.17
CA THR A 185 17.56 11.81 20.24
C THR A 185 17.68 12.65 18.96
N PHE A 186 16.53 12.99 18.34
CA PHE A 186 16.47 13.60 16.99
C PHE A 186 15.99 15.05 16.98
N GLY A 187 15.63 15.60 18.18
CA GLY A 187 14.97 16.89 18.29
C GLY A 187 13.47 16.83 17.98
N TYR A 188 12.76 17.90 18.33
CA TYR A 188 11.32 18.00 18.10
C TYR A 188 10.95 18.07 16.62
N ARG A 189 10.03 17.21 16.20
CA ARG A 189 9.54 17.10 14.82
C ARG A 189 8.05 16.76 14.81
N GLY A 190 7.23 17.82 14.89
CA GLY A 190 5.78 17.70 14.92
C GLY A 190 5.14 17.65 13.53
N GLU A 191 3.99 17.01 13.44
CA GLU A 191 3.11 17.02 12.27
C GLU A 191 1.65 17.05 12.69
N THR A 192 0.82 17.81 11.96
CA THR A 192 -0.63 17.81 12.12
C THR A 192 -1.29 17.12 10.95
N ILE A 193 -2.12 16.12 11.23
CA ILE A 193 -2.79 15.29 10.23
C ILE A 193 -4.30 15.51 10.36
N ASN A 194 -4.95 15.79 9.24
CA ASN A 194 -6.41 15.88 9.18
C ASN A 194 -6.98 14.58 8.66
N THR A 195 -7.94 14.01 9.39
CA THR A 195 -8.60 12.76 9.02
C THR A 195 -10.12 12.90 9.07
N VAL A 196 -10.80 12.05 8.35
CA VAL A 196 -12.26 11.95 8.36
C VAL A 196 -12.76 10.83 9.29
N LEU A 197 -11.95 10.36 10.21
CA LEU A 197 -12.35 9.40 11.23
C LEU A 197 -13.50 9.94 12.09
N HIS A 198 -14.43 9.08 12.47
CA HIS A 198 -15.55 9.46 13.32
C HIS A 198 -15.22 9.31 14.80
N ASP A 199 -14.62 8.19 15.19
CA ASP A 199 -14.48 7.78 16.57
C ASP A 199 -13.19 8.32 17.20
N ALA A 200 -13.28 8.66 18.50
CA ALA A 200 -12.14 9.15 19.29
C ALA A 200 -11.11 8.04 19.60
N THR A 201 -11.55 6.79 19.70
CA THR A 201 -10.70 5.64 19.96
C THR A 201 -9.88 5.32 18.73
N ASP A 202 -10.51 5.29 17.56
CA ASP A 202 -9.87 5.10 16.27
C ASP A 202 -8.85 6.20 15.98
N ALA A 203 -9.22 7.46 16.21
CA ALA A 203 -8.32 8.59 16.07
C ALA A 203 -7.07 8.48 16.97
N GLN A 204 -7.22 7.98 18.20
CA GLN A 204 -6.09 7.73 19.09
C GLN A 204 -5.22 6.56 18.61
N ALA A 205 -5.85 5.47 18.16
CA ALA A 205 -5.15 4.31 17.59
C ALA A 205 -4.32 4.71 16.36
N VAL A 206 -4.91 5.47 15.45
CA VAL A 206 -4.24 6.01 14.27
C VAL A 206 -3.08 6.93 14.63
N ALA A 207 -3.24 7.86 15.60
CA ALA A 207 -2.16 8.74 16.06
C ALA A 207 -0.99 7.94 16.68
N ASN A 208 -1.28 6.95 17.52
CA ASN A 208 -0.28 6.05 18.09
C ASN A 208 0.46 5.27 17.01
N ARG A 209 -0.27 4.81 15.98
CA ARG A 209 0.31 4.10 14.83
C ARG A 209 1.29 4.98 14.06
N PHE A 210 0.93 6.24 13.77
CA PHE A 210 1.84 7.18 13.11
C PHE A 210 3.16 7.34 13.89
N ILE A 211 3.08 7.53 15.19
CA ILE A 211 4.28 7.65 16.04
C ILE A 211 5.13 6.38 15.96
N SER A 212 4.53 5.20 16.12
CA SER A 212 5.25 3.92 16.06
C SER A 212 6.01 3.71 14.74
N LEU A 213 5.47 4.22 13.64
CA LEU A 213 6.06 4.10 12.31
C LEU A 213 7.12 5.17 12.02
N ARG A 214 6.99 6.37 12.60
CA ARG A 214 7.74 7.56 12.17
C ARG A 214 8.68 8.15 13.22
N SER A 215 8.64 7.70 14.48
CA SER A 215 9.47 8.28 15.53
C SER A 215 10.97 7.99 15.39
N TYR A 216 11.34 6.93 14.66
CA TYR A 216 12.73 6.59 14.39
C TYR A 216 13.01 6.47 12.90
N PRO A 217 14.24 6.85 12.45
CA PRO A 217 14.65 6.65 11.06
C PRO A 217 14.69 5.14 10.76
N ARG A 218 14.02 4.73 9.70
CA ARG A 218 14.07 3.35 9.20
C ARG A 218 14.87 3.26 7.91
N ALA A 219 15.52 2.12 7.70
CA ALA A 219 16.12 1.81 6.43
C ALA A 219 14.98 1.51 5.42
N LEU A 220 14.91 2.28 4.36
CA LEU A 220 13.96 2.07 3.28
C LEU A 220 14.68 1.41 2.12
N PHE A 221 14.11 0.35 1.63
CA PHE A 221 14.55 -0.29 0.41
C PHE A 221 13.89 0.43 -0.77
N ASP A 222 14.65 1.32 -1.44
CA ASP A 222 14.07 2.20 -2.46
C ASP A 222 13.62 1.41 -3.69
N SER A 223 14.52 0.58 -4.24
CA SER A 223 14.20 -0.25 -5.39
C SER A 223 15.22 -1.36 -5.62
N ILE A 224 14.80 -2.38 -6.33
CA ILE A 224 15.64 -3.45 -6.85
C ILE A 224 15.30 -3.71 -8.32
N THR A 225 16.30 -3.95 -9.16
CA THR A 225 16.11 -4.18 -10.59
C THR A 225 16.57 -5.59 -10.97
N PHE A 226 15.70 -6.34 -11.62
CA PHE A 226 15.96 -7.68 -12.13
C PHE A 226 16.05 -7.67 -13.66
N PRO A 227 17.16 -8.18 -14.24
CA PRO A 227 17.28 -8.41 -15.68
C PRO A 227 16.63 -9.74 -16.05
N LEU A 228 15.35 -9.75 -16.43
CA LEU A 228 14.56 -10.96 -16.64
C LEU A 228 15.07 -11.87 -17.78
N THR A 229 15.91 -11.34 -18.65
CA THR A 229 16.59 -12.12 -19.70
C THR A 229 17.87 -12.80 -19.22
N ASN A 230 18.26 -12.59 -17.96
CA ASN A 230 19.42 -13.26 -17.38
C ASN A 230 19.11 -14.75 -17.17
N SER A 231 19.97 -15.62 -17.70
CA SER A 231 19.85 -17.07 -17.53
C SER A 231 20.08 -17.56 -16.10
N ALA A 232 20.58 -16.71 -15.20
CA ALA A 232 20.71 -17.03 -13.77
C ALA A 232 19.39 -16.96 -13.01
N ILE A 233 18.38 -16.27 -13.55
CA ILE A 233 17.02 -16.27 -13.01
C ILE A 233 16.34 -17.56 -13.49
N ASP A 234 15.90 -18.38 -12.58
CA ASP A 234 15.16 -19.59 -12.93
C ASP A 234 13.73 -19.25 -13.42
N ASP A 235 13.02 -20.24 -13.93
CA ASP A 235 11.71 -20.02 -14.53
C ASP A 235 10.66 -19.67 -13.47
N ALA A 236 10.75 -20.21 -12.25
CA ALA A 236 9.81 -19.94 -11.17
C ALA A 236 9.96 -18.49 -10.66
N ASP A 237 11.19 -18.03 -10.45
CA ASP A 237 11.48 -16.64 -10.08
C ASP A 237 11.04 -15.67 -11.18
N ARG A 238 11.24 -16.05 -12.45
CA ARG A 238 10.83 -15.25 -13.59
C ARG A 238 9.32 -15.12 -13.68
N ASP A 239 8.58 -16.21 -13.50
CA ASP A 239 7.13 -16.21 -13.51
C ASP A 239 6.56 -15.40 -12.34
N ALA A 240 7.15 -15.51 -11.14
CA ALA A 240 6.78 -14.70 -9.98
C ALA A 240 7.00 -13.19 -10.23
N LEU A 241 8.13 -12.82 -10.86
CA LEU A 241 8.42 -11.43 -11.22
C LEU A 241 7.52 -10.89 -12.33
N LEU A 242 7.10 -11.73 -13.28
CA LEU A 242 6.16 -11.36 -14.34
C LEU A 242 4.73 -11.21 -13.81
N GLY A 243 4.35 -11.96 -12.80
CA GLY A 243 3.05 -11.93 -12.13
C GLY A 243 2.93 -10.92 -10.99
N ILE A 244 3.88 -9.99 -10.84
CA ILE A 244 3.91 -9.01 -9.74
C ILE A 244 2.65 -8.16 -9.67
N PHE A 245 2.16 -7.89 -8.46
CA PHE A 245 0.99 -7.04 -8.21
C PHE A 245 1.20 -6.10 -7.01
N ILE A 246 0.39 -5.05 -6.92
CA ILE A 246 0.44 -4.07 -5.82
C ILE A 246 0.10 -4.74 -4.49
N GLY A 247 0.91 -4.47 -3.46
CA GLY A 247 0.71 -5.03 -2.13
C GLY A 247 1.23 -6.45 -1.94
N GLN A 248 1.78 -7.09 -2.99
CA GLN A 248 2.37 -8.43 -2.89
C GLN A 248 3.48 -8.46 -1.83
N PRO A 249 3.41 -9.37 -0.84
CA PRO A 249 4.49 -9.53 0.12
C PRO A 249 5.69 -10.22 -0.54
N MET A 250 6.85 -9.56 -0.46
CA MET A 250 8.09 -10.08 -1.01
C MET A 250 9.17 -10.17 0.06
N ARG A 251 9.98 -11.23 -0.02
CA ARG A 251 11.22 -11.39 0.73
C ARG A 251 12.38 -11.43 -0.25
N ILE A 252 13.24 -10.42 -0.17
CA ILE A 252 14.48 -10.39 -0.93
C ILE A 252 15.59 -11.01 -0.09
N THR A 253 16.15 -12.11 -0.54
CA THR A 253 17.21 -12.87 0.14
C THR A 253 18.59 -12.55 -0.44
N ASP A 254 19.65 -13.09 0.18
CA ASP A 254 21.04 -12.94 -0.28
C ASP A 254 21.53 -11.49 -0.41
N LEU A 255 20.97 -10.59 0.38
CA LEU A 255 21.44 -9.20 0.40
C LEU A 255 22.81 -9.11 1.04
N PRO A 256 23.68 -8.18 0.55
CA PRO A 256 24.94 -7.90 1.22
C PRO A 256 24.73 -7.47 2.68
N VAL A 257 25.55 -7.98 3.60
CA VAL A 257 25.47 -7.65 5.05
C VAL A 257 25.59 -6.14 5.34
N GLN A 258 26.22 -5.40 4.44
CA GLN A 258 26.34 -3.94 4.52
C GLN A 258 25.00 -3.22 4.26
N ILE A 259 24.08 -3.90 3.58
CA ILE A 259 22.77 -3.38 3.22
C ILE A 259 21.74 -3.85 4.23
N ALA A 260 21.74 -5.14 4.53
CA ALA A 260 20.86 -5.76 5.51
C ALA A 260 21.66 -6.73 6.39
N PRO A 261 21.80 -6.47 7.70
CA PRO A 261 22.54 -7.39 8.60
C PRO A 261 21.98 -8.80 8.62
N THR A 262 20.70 -8.98 8.41
CA THR A 262 20.00 -10.28 8.29
C THR A 262 20.15 -10.91 6.92
N GLN A 263 20.79 -10.23 5.96
CA GLN A 263 20.91 -10.63 4.55
C GLN A 263 19.57 -10.81 3.85
N GLN A 264 18.50 -10.27 4.39
CA GLN A 264 17.16 -10.30 3.81
C GLN A 264 16.41 -8.99 4.09
N PHE A 265 15.44 -8.70 3.25
CA PHE A 265 14.51 -7.60 3.40
C PHE A 265 13.10 -8.11 3.10
N GLU A 266 12.18 -7.77 3.98
CA GLU A 266 10.76 -8.10 3.84
C GLU A 266 9.96 -6.83 3.63
N GLY A 267 9.06 -6.86 2.65
CA GLY A 267 8.28 -5.68 2.31
C GLY A 267 7.13 -6.00 1.36
N TYR A 268 6.33 -4.96 1.10
CA TYR A 268 5.23 -5.01 0.15
C TYR A 268 5.58 -4.24 -1.12
N VAL A 269 5.12 -4.75 -2.24
CA VAL A 269 5.26 -4.09 -3.54
C VAL A 269 4.38 -2.86 -3.59
N GLU A 270 5.01 -1.69 -3.76
CA GLU A 270 4.31 -0.41 -3.91
C GLU A 270 4.20 0.04 -5.37
N GLY A 271 4.95 -0.58 -6.23
CA GLY A 271 4.93 -0.31 -7.65
C GLY A 271 6.10 -0.91 -8.39
N TRP A 272 6.03 -0.88 -9.70
CA TRP A 272 7.11 -1.37 -10.54
C TRP A 272 7.24 -0.59 -11.83
N ARG A 273 8.38 -0.77 -12.48
CA ARG A 273 8.68 -0.19 -13.78
C ARG A 273 9.30 -1.22 -14.71
N TRP A 274 8.69 -1.38 -15.86
CA TRP A 274 9.27 -2.13 -16.97
C TRP A 274 10.17 -1.24 -17.82
N SER A 275 11.32 -1.75 -18.21
CA SER A 275 12.16 -1.12 -19.23
C SER A 275 12.72 -2.18 -20.17
N THR A 276 12.75 -1.86 -21.46
CA THR A 276 13.23 -2.79 -22.47
C THR A 276 14.33 -2.15 -23.30
N ARG A 277 15.31 -2.95 -23.68
CA ARG A 277 16.31 -2.65 -24.69
C ARG A 277 16.34 -3.82 -25.68
N PHE A 278 17.15 -3.72 -26.72
CA PHE A 278 17.28 -4.83 -27.65
C PHE A 278 17.74 -6.11 -26.90
N ASN A 279 16.92 -7.15 -26.95
CA ASN A 279 17.10 -8.43 -26.27
C ASN A 279 17.25 -8.37 -24.72
N GLU A 280 16.83 -7.29 -24.10
CA GLU A 280 16.87 -7.13 -22.65
C GLU A 280 15.52 -6.64 -22.12
N LEU A 281 15.06 -7.23 -21.02
CA LEU A 281 13.89 -6.82 -20.26
C LEU A 281 14.27 -6.67 -18.81
N PHE A 282 13.99 -5.49 -18.26
CA PHE A 282 14.26 -5.18 -16.85
C PHE A 282 12.95 -4.88 -16.13
N LEU A 283 12.86 -5.40 -14.91
CA LEU A 283 11.82 -5.07 -13.96
C LEU A 283 12.47 -4.39 -12.75
N THR A 284 12.08 -3.15 -12.48
CA THR A 284 12.45 -2.44 -11.25
C THR A 284 11.26 -2.43 -10.33
N ILE A 285 11.43 -2.89 -9.09
CA ILE A 285 10.38 -3.01 -8.08
C ILE A 285 10.68 -2.03 -6.95
N ASN A 286 9.67 -1.29 -6.51
CA ASN A 286 9.70 -0.44 -5.32
C ASN A 286 9.01 -1.18 -4.18
N LEU A 287 9.67 -1.24 -3.02
CA LEU A 287 9.19 -1.96 -1.85
C LEU A 287 9.08 -1.02 -0.65
N SER A 288 8.01 -1.15 0.12
CA SER A 288 7.92 -0.58 1.46
C SER A 288 8.24 -1.64 2.52
N PRO A 289 8.85 -1.26 3.65
CA PRO A 289 9.05 -2.19 4.76
C PRO A 289 7.71 -2.74 5.27
N ILE A 290 7.72 -4.01 5.66
CA ILE A 290 6.52 -4.70 6.12
C ILE A 290 5.86 -4.00 7.31
N GLU A 291 6.65 -3.41 8.19
CA GLU A 291 6.19 -2.72 9.39
C GLU A 291 5.29 -1.52 9.09
N PHE A 292 5.40 -0.90 7.92
CA PHE A 292 4.54 0.22 7.55
C PHE A 292 3.09 -0.17 7.26
N SER A 293 2.84 -1.44 6.98
CA SER A 293 1.50 -1.96 6.66
C SER A 293 0.93 -2.86 7.74
N GLN A 294 1.65 -3.09 8.85
CA GLN A 294 1.14 -3.87 9.96
C GLN A 294 0.38 -2.99 10.93
N VAL A 295 -0.86 -3.33 11.23
CA VAL A 295 -1.63 -2.76 12.33
C VAL A 295 -1.25 -3.47 13.62
N ALA A 296 -0.94 -2.72 14.68
CA ALA A 296 -0.73 -3.32 15.99
C ALA A 296 -2.04 -3.94 16.48
N LEU A 297 -2.07 -5.25 16.63
CA LEU A 297 -3.20 -5.94 17.24
C LEU A 297 -3.18 -5.70 18.75
N GLU A 298 -4.33 -5.42 19.34
CA GLU A 298 -4.50 -5.50 20.78
C GLU A 298 -4.42 -6.96 21.21
N TRP A 299 -3.96 -7.21 22.46
CA TRP A 299 -3.85 -8.59 22.99
C TRP A 299 -5.14 -9.39 22.87
N GLU A 300 -6.27 -8.74 22.93
CA GLU A 300 -7.59 -9.35 22.80
C GLU A 300 -7.89 -9.84 21.37
N GLN A 301 -7.19 -9.32 20.38
CA GLN A 301 -7.31 -9.68 18.96
C GLN A 301 -6.33 -10.79 18.57
N VAL A 302 -5.35 -11.10 19.43
CA VAL A 302 -4.42 -12.20 19.17
C VAL A 302 -5.14 -13.52 19.35
N SER A 303 -5.01 -14.41 18.35
CA SER A 303 -5.63 -15.74 18.42
C SER A 303 -5.20 -16.50 19.68
N ALA A 304 -6.16 -17.09 20.41
CA ALA A 304 -5.87 -17.91 21.58
C ALA A 304 -5.05 -19.19 21.25
N SER A 305 -4.86 -19.51 19.99
CA SER A 305 -4.01 -20.58 19.50
C SER A 305 -2.52 -20.18 19.40
N GLU A 306 -2.23 -18.88 19.42
CA GLU A 306 -0.84 -18.39 19.40
C GLU A 306 -0.18 -18.57 20.77
N ALA A 307 1.00 -19.18 20.77
CA ALA A 307 1.80 -19.37 21.96
C ALA A 307 3.17 -18.69 21.78
N TRP A 308 3.77 -18.21 22.87
CA TRP A 308 5.08 -17.56 22.86
C TRP A 308 6.19 -18.38 22.15
N ASN A 309 6.05 -19.68 22.13
CA ASN A 309 7.01 -20.59 21.46
C ASN A 309 6.78 -20.70 19.95
N THR A 310 5.68 -20.19 19.42
CA THR A 310 5.41 -20.14 17.97
C THR A 310 5.78 -18.80 17.36
N LEU A 311 6.02 -17.78 18.19
CA LEU A 311 6.49 -16.48 17.75
C LEU A 311 7.96 -16.55 17.33
N SER A 312 8.35 -15.76 16.34
CA SER A 312 9.73 -15.67 15.88
C SER A 312 10.67 -15.36 17.05
N GLY A 313 11.74 -16.14 17.20
CA GLY A 313 12.76 -15.95 18.26
C GLY A 313 13.53 -14.61 18.16
N THR A 314 13.33 -13.85 17.09
CA THR A 314 13.87 -12.50 16.90
C THR A 314 12.93 -11.39 17.37
N LEU A 315 11.73 -11.79 17.83
CA LEU A 315 10.72 -10.84 18.32
C LEU A 315 11.12 -10.35 19.72
N THR A 316 11.38 -9.06 19.87
CA THR A 316 11.54 -8.40 21.17
C THR A 316 10.24 -7.70 21.54
N TRP A 317 10.03 -7.42 22.84
CA TRP A 317 8.90 -6.63 23.30
C TRP A 317 8.78 -5.26 22.62
N GLU A 318 9.90 -4.69 22.23
CA GLU A 318 9.99 -3.40 21.53
C GLU A 318 9.55 -3.53 20.08
N ASN A 319 9.68 -4.73 19.49
CA ASN A 319 9.34 -5.04 18.09
C ASN A 319 8.03 -5.84 17.97
N ALA A 320 7.39 -6.18 19.08
CA ALA A 320 6.16 -6.96 19.09
C ALA A 320 4.90 -6.19 18.62
N ILE A 321 5.09 -4.97 18.14
CA ILE A 321 4.03 -4.16 17.52
C ILE A 321 3.68 -4.78 16.18
N GLY A 322 2.59 -5.51 16.13
CA GLY A 322 2.04 -6.10 14.92
C GLY A 322 2.63 -7.44 14.49
N ALA A 323 3.41 -8.09 15.35
CA ALA A 323 3.92 -9.42 15.05
C ALA A 323 2.99 -10.50 15.60
N VAL A 324 1.92 -10.72 14.91
CA VAL A 324 1.20 -11.98 15.02
C VAL A 324 0.89 -12.43 13.60
N ALA A 325 1.63 -13.41 13.17
CA ALA A 325 1.35 -14.12 11.92
C ALA A 325 0.18 -15.06 12.13
#